data_55d7be643f548af48474cbd95712b169
#
_entry.id   55d7be643f548af48474cbd95712b169
#
_cell.length_a   1.000
_cell.length_b   1.000
_cell.length_c   1.000
_cell.angle_alpha   90.00
_cell.angle_beta   90.00
_cell.angle_gamma   90.00
#
_symmetry.space_group_name_H-M   'P 1'
#
loop_
_entity.id
_entity.type
_entity.pdbx_description
1 polymer ?
#
loop_
_entity_poly.entity_id
_entity_poly.type
_entity_poly.pdbx_seq_one_letter_code
_entity_poly.pdbx_strand_id
1 'polypeptide(L)'
;LVSIMSVIYTFEKYYFIRQFTQHTDEVTNEQDKLHKLTTQYSFTEREGEVFSYLVTTEDNIQTISEHMHVSRRTLERYISAIYGKTGVKSRVGLINLFNKCD
;
A
#
# COMPACT_ATOMS: atom_id res chain seq x y z
N LEU A 1 22.49 12.19 -9.60
CA LEU A 1 22.82 12.03 -8.18
C LEU A 1 21.60 11.86 -7.32
N VAL A 2 20.59 12.72 -7.53
CA VAL A 2 19.35 12.62 -6.76
C VAL A 2 18.63 11.30 -7.06
N SER A 3 18.64 10.85 -8.30
CA SER A 3 18.00 9.59 -8.67
C SER A 3 18.68 8.38 -8.02
N ILE A 4 20.00 8.42 -7.94
CA ILE A 4 20.76 7.33 -7.32
C ILE A 4 20.48 7.27 -5.83
N MET A 5 20.44 8.40 -5.15
CA MET A 5 20.13 8.44 -3.73
C MET A 5 18.70 7.99 -3.46
N SER A 6 17.77 8.35 -4.32
CA SER A 6 16.38 7.92 -4.20
C SER A 6 16.26 6.40 -4.34
N VAL A 7 16.98 5.82 -5.28
CA VAL A 7 16.99 4.37 -5.48
C VAL A 7 17.59 3.65 -4.28
N ILE A 8 18.71 4.17 -3.76
CA ILE A 8 19.37 3.59 -2.58
C ILE A 8 18.45 3.66 -1.37
N TYR A 9 17.79 4.79 -1.17
CA TYR A 9 16.84 4.96 -0.06
C TYR A 9 15.69 3.96 -0.16
N THR A 10 15.10 3.82 -1.33
CA THR A 10 14.01 2.88 -1.55
C THR A 10 14.47 1.45 -1.33
N PHE A 11 15.67 1.11 -1.79
CA PHE A 11 16.23 -0.22 -1.64
C PHE A 11 16.48 -0.55 -0.16
N GLU A 12 17.07 0.36 0.59
CA GLU A 12 17.32 0.16 2.01
C GLU A 12 16.02 -0.03 2.80
N LYS A 13 15.04 0.79 2.49
CA LYS A 13 13.73 0.69 3.12
C LYS A 13 13.08 -0.66 2.84
N TYR A 14 13.13 -1.09 1.60
CA TYR A 14 12.56 -2.37 1.18
C TYR A 14 13.30 -3.52 1.87
N TYR A 15 14.62 -3.46 1.90
CA TYR A 15 15.45 -4.50 2.50
C TYR A 15 15.18 -4.60 4.00
N PHE A 16 15.06 -3.47 4.67
CA PHE A 16 14.78 -3.42 6.11
C PHE A 16 13.42 -4.06 6.42
N ILE A 17 12.40 -3.70 5.67
CA ILE A 17 11.06 -4.27 5.84
C ILE A 17 11.09 -5.78 5.63
N ARG A 18 11.80 -6.23 4.61
CA ARG A 18 11.90 -7.64 4.31
C ARG A 18 12.55 -8.43 5.46
N GLN A 19 13.62 -7.90 6.03
CA GLN A 19 14.27 -8.56 7.17
C GLN A 19 13.38 -8.61 8.39
N PHE A 20 12.65 -7.52 8.63
CA PHE A 20 11.75 -7.42 9.76
C PHE A 20 10.62 -8.44 9.65
N THR A 21 10.07 -8.63 8.47
CA THR A 21 8.95 -9.54 8.26
C THR A 21 9.31 -11.01 8.39
N GLN A 22 10.59 -11.35 8.33
CA GLN A 22 11.03 -12.75 8.49
C GLN A 22 10.84 -13.29 9.91
N HIS A 23 10.57 -12.43 10.88
CA HIS A 23 10.47 -12.83 12.28
C HIS A 23 9.06 -13.09 12.77
N THR A 24 8.03 -12.77 11.98
CA THR A 24 6.64 -12.99 12.37
C THR A 24 5.82 -13.47 11.19
N ASP A 25 5.20 -14.64 11.33
CA ASP A 25 4.43 -15.25 10.25
C ASP A 25 3.22 -14.41 9.86
N GLU A 26 2.55 -13.78 10.82
CA GLU A 26 1.39 -12.94 10.55
C GLU A 26 1.73 -11.73 9.71
N VAL A 27 2.83 -11.06 10.04
CA VAL A 27 3.30 -9.90 9.30
C VAL A 27 3.73 -10.30 7.89
N THR A 28 4.40 -11.45 7.77
CA THR A 28 4.80 -11.99 6.49
C THR A 28 3.58 -12.26 5.60
N ASN A 29 2.52 -12.81 6.18
CA ASN A 29 1.29 -13.13 5.46
C ASN A 29 0.63 -11.86 4.90
N GLU A 30 0.54 -10.80 5.72
CA GLU A 30 -0.01 -9.52 5.26
C GLU A 30 0.83 -8.91 4.15
N GLN A 31 2.14 -8.93 4.32
CA GLN A 31 3.06 -8.39 3.32
C GLN A 31 2.97 -9.16 2.01
N ASP A 32 2.85 -10.48 2.09
CA ASP A 32 2.70 -11.31 0.90
C ASP A 32 1.41 -11.00 0.16
N LYS A 33 0.32 -10.81 0.89
CA LYS A 33 -0.97 -10.45 0.30
C LYS A 33 -0.90 -9.08 -0.38
N LEU A 34 -0.29 -8.12 0.29
CA LEU A 34 -0.13 -6.76 -0.26
C LEU A 34 0.71 -6.78 -1.52
N HIS A 35 1.81 -7.51 -1.49
CA HIS A 35 2.69 -7.63 -2.65
C HIS A 35 1.97 -8.31 -3.83
N LYS A 36 1.25 -9.37 -3.55
CA LYS A 36 0.50 -10.12 -4.55
C LYS A 36 -0.54 -9.23 -5.24
N LEU A 37 -1.31 -8.49 -4.45
CA LEU A 37 -2.33 -7.60 -4.99
C LEU A 37 -1.72 -6.41 -5.73
N THR A 38 -0.64 -5.86 -5.21
CA THR A 38 0.09 -4.78 -5.86
C THR A 38 0.55 -5.20 -7.25
N THR A 39 1.07 -6.41 -7.37
CA THR A 39 1.52 -6.95 -8.64
C THR A 39 0.34 -7.27 -9.56
N GLN A 40 -0.69 -7.89 -9.01
CA GLN A 40 -1.86 -8.32 -9.79
C GLN A 40 -2.58 -7.14 -10.44
N TYR A 41 -2.75 -6.05 -9.70
CA TYR A 41 -3.48 -4.88 -10.18
C TYR A 41 -2.56 -3.77 -10.70
N SER A 42 -1.26 -4.02 -10.74
CA SER A 42 -0.27 -3.07 -11.26
C SER A 42 -0.32 -1.73 -10.54
N PHE A 43 -0.44 -1.75 -9.23
CA PHE A 43 -0.39 -0.52 -8.43
C PHE A 43 1.00 0.09 -8.51
N THR A 44 1.06 1.42 -8.56
CA THR A 44 2.32 2.12 -8.37
C THR A 44 2.73 2.01 -6.91
N GLU A 45 3.97 2.39 -6.60
CA GLU A 45 4.46 2.34 -5.22
C GLU A 45 3.56 3.15 -4.28
N ARG A 46 3.15 4.35 -4.69
CA ARG A 46 2.28 5.19 -3.88
C ARG A 46 0.88 4.61 -3.74
N GLU A 47 0.35 4.08 -4.83
CA GLU A 47 -0.96 3.41 -4.78
C GLU A 47 -0.93 2.21 -3.85
N GLY A 48 0.16 1.45 -3.88
CA GLY A 48 0.33 0.31 -2.97
C GLY A 48 0.37 0.74 -1.51
N GLU A 49 1.03 1.85 -1.21
CA GLU A 49 1.06 2.40 0.15
C GLU A 49 -0.35 2.81 0.61
N VAL A 50 -1.08 3.51 -0.26
CA VAL A 50 -2.46 3.91 0.05
C VAL A 50 -3.34 2.69 0.27
N PHE A 51 -3.23 1.70 -0.60
CA PHE A 51 -3.98 0.46 -0.49
C PHE A 51 -3.71 -0.22 0.86
N SER A 52 -2.44 -0.26 1.26
CA SER A 52 -2.04 -0.83 2.54
C SER A 52 -2.75 -0.14 3.70
N TYR A 53 -2.74 1.19 3.73
CA TYR A 53 -3.44 1.93 4.79
C TYR A 53 -4.95 1.65 4.77
N LEU A 54 -5.53 1.55 3.59
CA LEU A 54 -6.98 1.37 3.47
C LEU A 54 -7.45 0.01 3.99
N VAL A 55 -6.63 -1.03 3.85
CA VAL A 55 -7.04 -2.40 4.19
C VAL A 55 -6.51 -2.88 5.54
N THR A 56 -5.45 -2.28 6.05
CA THR A 56 -4.84 -2.73 7.31
C THR A 56 -5.11 -1.80 8.48
N THR A 57 -5.61 -0.59 8.23
CA THR A 57 -5.94 0.37 9.30
C THR A 57 -7.36 0.86 9.15
N GLU A 58 -7.88 1.47 10.21
CA GLU A 58 -9.19 2.10 10.20
C GLU A 58 -9.09 3.62 10.10
N ASP A 59 -7.90 4.13 9.78
CA ASP A 59 -7.65 5.56 9.69
C ASP A 59 -8.53 6.19 8.60
N ASN A 60 -9.00 7.40 8.88
CA ASN A 60 -9.77 8.12 7.87
C ASN A 60 -8.83 8.74 6.83
N ILE A 61 -9.43 9.26 5.76
CA ILE A 61 -8.67 9.81 4.64
C ILE A 61 -7.73 10.93 5.08
N GLN A 62 -8.19 11.80 5.97
CA GLN A 62 -7.36 12.90 6.47
C GLN A 62 -6.13 12.38 7.21
N THR A 63 -6.31 11.41 8.08
CA THR A 63 -5.21 10.81 8.83
C THR A 63 -4.20 10.12 7.89
N ILE A 64 -4.68 9.39 6.90
CA ILE A 64 -3.81 8.74 5.92
C ILE A 64 -3.02 9.78 5.13
N SER A 65 -3.66 10.88 4.71
CA SER A 65 -2.98 11.92 3.97
C SER A 65 -1.84 12.55 4.79
N GLU A 66 -2.04 12.72 6.08
CA GLU A 66 -1.03 13.23 6.99
C GLU A 66 0.14 12.25 7.13
N HIS A 67 -0.15 10.97 7.28
CA HIS A 67 0.88 9.93 7.37
C HIS A 67 1.72 9.86 6.11
N MET A 68 1.11 10.04 4.97
CA MET A 68 1.80 9.96 3.68
C MET A 68 2.41 11.28 3.24
N HIS A 69 2.17 12.35 3.98
CA HIS A 69 2.66 13.71 3.66
C HIS A 69 2.18 14.17 2.27
N VAL A 70 0.93 13.89 1.95
CA VAL A 70 0.30 14.33 0.71
C VAL A 70 -0.97 15.09 1.06
N SER A 71 -1.46 15.91 0.11
CA SER A 71 -2.72 16.60 0.31
C SER A 71 -3.87 15.59 0.23
N ARG A 72 -4.98 15.92 0.86
CA ARG A 72 -6.17 15.08 0.79
C ARG A 72 -6.61 14.85 -0.66
N ARG A 73 -6.52 15.89 -1.48
CA ARG A 73 -6.88 15.82 -2.89
C ARG A 73 -6.01 14.80 -3.63
N THR A 74 -4.70 14.83 -3.38
CA THR A 74 -3.77 13.88 -3.97
C THR A 74 -4.10 12.46 -3.54
N LEU A 75 -4.39 12.29 -2.25
CA LEU A 75 -4.77 10.98 -1.72
C LEU A 75 -6.04 10.46 -2.38
N GLU A 76 -7.04 11.32 -2.55
CA GLU A 76 -8.29 10.94 -3.23
C GLU A 76 -8.04 10.48 -4.66
N ARG A 77 -7.07 11.08 -5.34
CA ARG A 77 -6.68 10.65 -6.69
C ARG A 77 -6.10 9.25 -6.69
N TYR A 78 -5.25 8.94 -5.71
CA TYR A 78 -4.70 7.59 -5.55
C TYR A 78 -5.82 6.58 -5.26
N ILE A 79 -6.72 6.93 -4.37
CA ILE A 79 -7.84 6.05 -4.01
C ILE A 79 -8.72 5.78 -5.24
N SER A 80 -9.00 6.82 -6.01
CA SER A 80 -9.79 6.69 -7.23
C SER A 80 -9.13 5.76 -8.24
N ALA A 81 -7.80 5.87 -8.38
CA ALA A 81 -7.04 4.99 -9.26
C ALA A 81 -7.10 3.54 -8.78
N ILE A 82 -6.99 3.33 -7.47
CA ILE A 82 -7.08 1.99 -6.88
C ILE A 82 -8.45 1.38 -7.16
N TYR A 83 -9.52 2.13 -6.93
CA TYR A 83 -10.87 1.64 -7.23
C TYR A 83 -11.03 1.30 -8.71
N GLY A 84 -10.48 2.14 -9.58
CA GLY A 84 -10.52 1.87 -11.01
C GLY A 84 -9.80 0.60 -11.41
N LYS A 85 -8.66 0.34 -10.79
CA LYS A 85 -7.85 -0.83 -11.11
C LYS A 85 -8.44 -2.12 -10.55
N THR A 86 -9.04 -2.06 -9.37
CA THR A 86 -9.60 -3.25 -8.71
C THR A 86 -11.05 -3.51 -9.06
N GLY A 87 -11.76 -2.50 -9.54
CA GLY A 87 -13.18 -2.61 -9.86
C GLY A 87 -14.10 -2.54 -8.64
N VAL A 88 -13.55 -2.33 -7.44
CA VAL A 88 -14.37 -2.17 -6.24
C VAL A 88 -14.79 -0.71 -6.10
N LYS A 89 -15.86 -0.45 -5.35
CA LYS A 89 -16.43 0.89 -5.23
C LYS A 89 -16.40 1.44 -3.81
N SER A 90 -15.84 0.71 -2.87
CA SER A 90 -15.81 1.14 -1.48
C SER A 90 -14.60 0.56 -0.77
N ARG A 91 -14.26 1.17 0.37
CA ARG A 91 -13.17 0.69 1.20
C ARG A 91 -13.47 -0.73 1.73
N VAL A 92 -14.72 -1.00 2.06
CA VAL A 92 -15.14 -2.34 2.49
C VAL A 92 -14.87 -3.35 1.40
N GLY A 93 -15.12 -3.00 0.14
CA GLY A 93 -14.80 -3.84 -1.00
C GLY A 93 -13.32 -4.16 -1.10
N LEU A 94 -12.46 -3.15 -0.85
CA LEU A 94 -11.01 -3.35 -0.83
C LEU A 94 -10.59 -4.29 0.30
N ILE A 95 -11.16 -4.11 1.49
CA ILE A 95 -10.86 -4.95 2.63
C ILE A 95 -11.25 -6.41 2.34
N ASN A 96 -12.41 -6.61 1.75
CA ASN A 96 -12.86 -7.95 1.37
C ASN A 96 -11.93 -8.58 0.33
N LEU A 97 -11.49 -7.78 -0.64
CA LEU A 97 -10.56 -8.24 -1.67
C LEU A 97 -9.24 -8.70 -1.03
N PHE A 98 -8.73 -7.91 -0.08
CA PHE A 98 -7.50 -8.22 0.64
C PHE A 98 -7.66 -9.50 1.47
N ASN A 99 -8.78 -9.66 2.15
CA ASN A 99 -9.03 -10.83 3.00
C ASN A 99 -9.22 -12.12 2.19
N LYS A 100 -9.72 -12.01 0.98
CA LYS A 100 -9.89 -13.18 0.09
C LYS A 100 -8.59 -13.59 -0.59
N CYS A 101 -7.59 -12.76 -0.55
CA CYS A 101 -6.29 -13.06 -1.15
C CYS A 101 -5.54 -14.06 -0.27
N ASP A 102 -5.17 -15.17 -0.82
CA ASP A 102 -4.40 -16.20 -0.12
C ASP A 102 -2.96 -16.24 -0.61
#